data_314ae4ec834b4e3567f7dd8dc0f0197e
#
_entry.id   314ae4ec834b4e3567f7dd8dc0f0197e
#
_cell.length_a   1.000
_cell.length_b   1.000
_cell.length_c   1.000
_cell.angle_alpha   90.00
_cell.angle_beta   90.00
_cell.angle_gamma   90.00
#
_symmetry.space_group_name_H-M   'P 1'
#
loop_
_entity.id
_entity.type
_entity.pdbx_description
1 polymer ?
#
loop_
_entity_poly.entity_id
_entity_poly.type
_entity_poly.pdbx_seq_one_letter_code
_entity_poly.pdbx_strand_id
1 'polypeptide(L)'
;MDTPDRQLRYFVRIAELKSLSRAAEDLDQTQSGLSRQLAALEAHVGKPLFVRTGRGVELTEAGTRLLDGILPAYRSIDQTLEAVRQREGVTQGSVRLATVHTLSYYFMAEVVAQFVSSREHVNLSVMGRSSPEVVALVESGKADIGFVYDAAVASDALASSPLFDDDMCLIVRRGVDVADGVDLGAMALRLVGFPPHYALRKMIHSAGLQPEFVAEAETIDAMLKLVSSGVGACILPSRIPEKLLADYELRKVAIASPVLRRRV
;
A
#
# COMPACT_ATOMS: atom_id res chain seq x y z
N MET A 1 -22.32 29.93 7.48
CA MET A 1 -21.72 29.46 6.20
C MET A 1 -22.37 28.11 5.93
N ASP A 2 -23.28 28.08 4.96
CA ASP A 2 -23.96 26.82 4.63
C ASP A 2 -22.97 25.92 3.88
N THR A 3 -22.50 24.88 4.54
CA THR A 3 -21.57 23.92 3.92
C THR A 3 -22.37 23.02 2.98
N PRO A 4 -22.02 22.87 1.74
CA PRO A 4 -22.77 22.07 0.76
C PRO A 4 -22.56 20.55 0.99
N ASP A 5 -22.81 20.06 2.22
CA ASP A 5 -22.50 18.68 2.62
C ASP A 5 -23.16 17.65 1.70
N ARG A 6 -24.45 17.84 1.39
CA ARG A 6 -25.17 16.91 0.51
C ARG A 6 -24.59 16.87 -0.90
N GLN A 7 -24.22 18.04 -1.45
CA GLN A 7 -23.60 18.12 -2.76
C GLN A 7 -22.21 17.46 -2.78
N LEU A 8 -21.42 17.61 -1.70
CA LEU A 8 -20.14 16.97 -1.56
C LEU A 8 -20.28 15.45 -1.48
N ARG A 9 -21.25 14.91 -0.75
CA ARG A 9 -21.54 13.46 -0.73
C ARG A 9 -21.94 12.94 -2.11
N TYR A 10 -22.76 13.68 -2.83
CA TYR A 10 -23.13 13.33 -4.20
C TYR A 10 -21.91 13.36 -5.15
N PHE A 11 -21.06 14.35 -5.02
CA PHE A 11 -19.80 14.44 -5.75
C PHE A 11 -18.90 13.20 -5.50
N VAL A 12 -18.71 12.81 -4.25
CA VAL A 12 -17.93 11.59 -3.90
C VAL A 12 -18.51 10.36 -4.59
N ARG A 13 -19.85 10.19 -4.52
CA ARG A 13 -20.50 9.02 -5.10
C ARG A 13 -20.42 8.98 -6.63
N ILE A 14 -20.52 10.13 -7.29
CA ILE A 14 -20.29 10.24 -8.75
C ILE A 14 -18.85 9.86 -9.10
N ALA A 15 -17.88 10.32 -8.32
CA ALA A 15 -16.45 10.01 -8.54
C ALA A 15 -16.16 8.50 -8.41
N GLU A 16 -16.75 7.83 -7.42
CA GLU A 16 -16.62 6.38 -7.21
C GLU A 16 -17.20 5.57 -8.38
N LEU A 17 -18.40 5.92 -8.82
CA LEU A 17 -19.13 5.16 -9.84
C LEU A 17 -18.76 5.57 -11.28
N LYS A 18 -18.07 6.70 -11.45
CA LYS A 18 -17.68 7.29 -12.75
C LYS A 18 -18.86 7.45 -13.73
N SER A 19 -20.07 7.58 -13.17
CA SER A 19 -21.32 7.64 -13.94
C SER A 19 -22.40 8.38 -13.17
N LEU A 20 -22.94 9.46 -13.76
CA LEU A 20 -24.06 10.19 -13.17
C LEU A 20 -25.34 9.36 -13.07
N SER A 21 -25.62 8.53 -14.06
CA SER A 21 -26.84 7.69 -14.06
C SER A 21 -26.78 6.64 -12.95
N ARG A 22 -25.66 5.92 -12.83
CA ARG A 22 -25.47 4.93 -11.77
C ARG A 22 -25.44 5.54 -10.37
N ALA A 23 -24.83 6.73 -10.24
CA ALA A 23 -24.86 7.46 -8.98
C ALA A 23 -26.27 7.96 -8.61
N ALA A 24 -27.05 8.36 -9.60
CA ALA A 24 -28.45 8.75 -9.38
C ALA A 24 -29.31 7.57 -8.89
N GLU A 25 -29.18 6.42 -9.53
CA GLU A 25 -29.86 5.18 -9.10
C GLU A 25 -29.47 4.79 -7.68
N ASP A 26 -28.17 4.76 -7.38
CA ASP A 26 -27.65 4.39 -6.06
C ASP A 26 -28.08 5.35 -4.93
N LEU A 27 -28.30 6.62 -5.26
CA LEU A 27 -28.69 7.66 -4.32
C LEU A 27 -30.20 7.91 -4.28
N ASP A 28 -31.00 7.08 -4.95
CA ASP A 28 -32.47 7.26 -5.11
C ASP A 28 -32.84 8.67 -5.61
N GLN A 29 -32.05 9.19 -6.56
CA GLN A 29 -32.24 10.50 -7.17
C GLN A 29 -32.52 10.39 -8.68
N THR A 30 -33.13 11.42 -9.25
CA THR A 30 -33.16 11.54 -10.71
C THR A 30 -31.82 12.04 -11.23
N GLN A 31 -31.39 11.57 -12.40
CA GLN A 31 -30.15 12.03 -13.03
C GLN A 31 -30.14 13.55 -13.21
N SER A 32 -31.28 14.16 -13.58
CA SER A 32 -31.42 15.61 -13.72
C SER A 32 -31.29 16.36 -12.39
N GLY A 33 -31.81 15.76 -11.31
CA GLY A 33 -31.68 16.26 -9.94
C GLY A 33 -30.21 16.24 -9.50
N LEU A 34 -29.56 15.09 -9.67
CA LEU A 34 -28.15 14.93 -9.32
C LEU A 34 -27.23 15.87 -10.13
N SER A 35 -27.52 16.02 -11.43
CA SER A 35 -26.77 16.97 -12.29
C SER A 35 -26.89 18.42 -11.82
N ARG A 36 -28.08 18.84 -11.36
CA ARG A 36 -28.28 20.18 -10.78
C ARG A 36 -27.52 20.38 -9.47
N GLN A 37 -27.48 19.36 -8.61
CA GLN A 37 -26.72 19.43 -7.36
C GLN A 37 -25.23 19.50 -7.61
N LEU A 38 -24.72 18.74 -8.61
CA LEU A 38 -23.33 18.85 -9.04
C LEU A 38 -23.01 20.25 -9.59
N ALA A 39 -23.84 20.78 -10.48
CA ALA A 39 -23.65 22.13 -11.03
C ALA A 39 -23.65 23.21 -9.93
N ALA A 40 -24.48 23.07 -8.89
CA ALA A 40 -24.48 23.97 -7.73
C ALA A 40 -23.15 23.89 -6.95
N LEU A 41 -22.59 22.69 -6.77
CA LEU A 41 -21.28 22.51 -6.14
C LEU A 41 -20.15 23.13 -6.99
N GLU A 42 -20.16 22.89 -8.30
CA GLU A 42 -19.17 23.46 -9.23
C GLU A 42 -19.24 24.99 -9.25
N ALA A 43 -20.44 25.56 -9.19
CA ALA A 43 -20.62 27.00 -9.06
C ALA A 43 -20.10 27.54 -7.71
N HIS A 44 -20.29 26.80 -6.61
CA HIS A 44 -19.76 27.16 -5.29
C HIS A 44 -18.22 27.11 -5.25
N VAL A 45 -17.62 26.09 -5.87
CA VAL A 45 -16.16 25.93 -5.97
C VAL A 45 -15.55 26.86 -7.03
N GLY A 46 -16.34 27.31 -7.99
CA GLY A 46 -15.91 28.17 -9.10
C GLY A 46 -15.14 27.43 -10.20
N LYS A 47 -15.17 26.10 -10.22
CA LYS A 47 -14.47 25.25 -11.19
C LYS A 47 -15.27 24.01 -11.52
N PRO A 48 -15.21 23.49 -12.77
CA PRO A 48 -15.76 22.18 -13.08
C PRO A 48 -14.98 21.09 -12.35
N LEU A 49 -15.71 20.14 -11.78
CA LEU A 49 -15.14 19.03 -11.02
C LEU A 49 -15.08 17.72 -11.84
N PHE A 50 -15.92 17.64 -12.89
CA PHE A 50 -15.91 16.51 -13.83
C PHE A 50 -15.81 16.98 -15.28
N VAL A 51 -15.24 16.12 -16.12
CA VAL A 51 -15.34 16.16 -17.58
C VAL A 51 -16.19 14.99 -18.06
N ARG A 52 -17.02 15.22 -19.08
CA ARG A 52 -17.78 14.15 -19.74
C ARG A 52 -16.87 13.41 -20.71
N THR A 53 -16.93 12.10 -20.69
CA THR A 53 -16.24 11.21 -21.64
C THR A 53 -17.28 10.33 -22.34
N GLY A 54 -16.88 9.68 -23.42
CA GLY A 54 -17.76 8.73 -24.14
C GLY A 54 -18.20 7.53 -23.29
N ARG A 55 -17.59 7.32 -22.10
CA ARG A 55 -17.85 6.20 -21.18
C ARG A 55 -18.41 6.63 -19.83
N GLY A 56 -18.68 7.92 -19.64
CA GLY A 56 -19.20 8.44 -18.37
C GLY A 56 -18.60 9.78 -18.00
N VAL A 57 -18.14 9.92 -16.76
CA VAL A 57 -17.51 11.14 -16.25
C VAL A 57 -16.16 10.82 -15.61
N GLU A 58 -15.20 11.73 -15.76
CA GLU A 58 -13.87 11.66 -15.14
C GLU A 58 -13.61 12.94 -14.35
N LEU A 59 -12.84 12.82 -13.27
CA LEU A 59 -12.46 13.98 -12.46
C LEU A 59 -11.55 14.93 -13.22
N THR A 60 -11.79 16.23 -13.06
CA THR A 60 -10.80 17.26 -13.39
C THR A 60 -9.67 17.28 -12.34
N GLU A 61 -8.62 18.06 -12.57
CA GLU A 61 -7.61 18.32 -11.54
C GLU A 61 -8.25 18.93 -10.28
N ALA A 62 -9.19 19.88 -10.44
CA ALA A 62 -9.93 20.46 -9.32
C ALA A 62 -10.80 19.42 -8.60
N GLY A 63 -11.44 18.53 -9.36
CA GLY A 63 -12.20 17.41 -8.81
C GLY A 63 -11.34 16.44 -8.02
N THR A 64 -10.17 16.07 -8.53
CA THR A 64 -9.23 15.19 -7.84
C THR A 64 -8.77 15.82 -6.53
N ARG A 65 -8.35 17.08 -6.54
CA ARG A 65 -7.93 17.81 -5.32
C ARG A 65 -9.04 17.92 -4.30
N LEU A 66 -10.27 18.17 -4.74
CA LEU A 66 -11.42 18.23 -3.83
C LEU A 66 -11.70 16.84 -3.23
N LEU A 67 -11.70 15.79 -4.03
CA LEU A 67 -11.93 14.42 -3.57
C LEU A 67 -10.90 14.00 -2.52
N ASP A 68 -9.61 14.22 -2.81
CA ASP A 68 -8.51 13.87 -1.89
C ASP A 68 -8.61 14.62 -0.55
N GLY A 69 -9.09 15.87 -0.58
CA GLY A 69 -9.26 16.67 0.64
C GLY A 69 -10.47 16.28 1.48
N ILE A 70 -11.62 15.92 0.86
CA ILE A 70 -12.86 15.66 1.62
C ILE A 70 -13.02 14.19 2.04
N LEU A 71 -12.43 13.25 1.30
CA LEU A 71 -12.61 11.82 1.56
C LEU A 71 -12.17 11.40 2.98
N PRO A 72 -11.00 11.86 3.49
CA PRO A 72 -10.59 11.60 4.87
C PRO A 72 -11.56 12.18 5.91
N ALA A 73 -12.09 13.38 5.65
CA ALA A 73 -13.03 14.03 6.56
C ALA A 73 -14.35 13.25 6.69
N TYR A 74 -14.94 12.81 5.56
CA TYR A 74 -16.15 11.98 5.59
C TYR A 74 -15.92 10.65 6.29
N ARG A 75 -14.79 10.00 6.07
CA ARG A 75 -14.45 8.77 6.79
C ARG A 75 -14.34 8.98 8.29
N SER A 76 -13.72 10.09 8.72
CA SER A 76 -13.66 10.43 10.14
C SER A 76 -15.03 10.64 10.75
N ILE A 77 -15.95 11.29 10.01
CA ILE A 77 -17.33 11.47 10.44
C ILE A 77 -18.04 10.11 10.56
N ASP A 78 -17.95 9.27 9.54
CA ASP A 78 -18.59 7.96 9.53
C ASP A 78 -18.06 7.05 10.64
N GLN A 79 -16.72 7.04 10.86
CA GLN A 79 -16.10 6.33 11.98
C GLN A 79 -16.59 6.84 13.34
N THR A 80 -16.72 8.16 13.50
CA THR A 80 -17.20 8.75 14.75
C THR A 80 -18.67 8.39 15.01
N LEU A 81 -19.53 8.46 13.99
CA LEU A 81 -20.92 8.06 14.09
C LEU A 81 -21.05 6.56 14.42
N GLU A 82 -20.23 5.74 13.81
CA GLU A 82 -20.20 4.30 14.07
C GLU A 82 -19.72 4.02 15.50
N ALA A 83 -18.67 4.68 15.98
CA ALA A 83 -18.17 4.55 17.34
C ALA A 83 -19.22 4.98 18.40
N VAL A 84 -20.05 5.98 18.09
CA VAL A 84 -21.16 6.41 18.98
C VAL A 84 -22.30 5.41 18.96
N ARG A 85 -22.61 4.82 17.81
CA ARG A 85 -23.63 3.77 17.69
C ARG A 85 -23.25 2.48 18.42
N GLN A 86 -21.95 2.19 18.47
CA GLN A 86 -21.42 0.96 19.05
C GLN A 86 -20.98 1.22 20.51
N ARG A 87 -21.90 1.17 21.45
CA ARG A 87 -21.59 1.12 22.89
C ARG A 87 -21.00 -0.21 23.37
N GLU A 88 -20.99 -1.23 22.51
CA GLU A 88 -20.41 -2.57 22.78
C GLU A 88 -19.64 -3.03 21.54
N GLY A 89 -18.34 -3.09 21.64
CA GLY A 89 -17.32 -3.61 20.73
C GLY A 89 -17.67 -3.70 19.24
N VAL A 90 -16.83 -3.10 18.38
CA VAL A 90 -16.99 -3.16 16.91
C VAL A 90 -16.99 -4.61 16.44
N THR A 91 -18.17 -5.15 16.14
CA THR A 91 -18.33 -6.51 15.64
C THR A 91 -18.54 -6.58 14.13
N GLN A 92 -18.84 -5.45 13.48
CA GLN A 92 -19.07 -5.36 12.04
C GLN A 92 -18.34 -4.14 11.46
N GLY A 93 -17.80 -4.28 10.26
CA GLY A 93 -17.11 -3.17 9.59
C GLY A 93 -16.13 -3.63 8.53
N SER A 94 -15.32 -2.71 8.01
CA SER A 94 -14.22 -3.01 7.10
C SER A 94 -12.95 -2.32 7.55
N VAL A 95 -11.84 -3.04 7.52
CA VAL A 95 -10.48 -2.52 7.76
C VAL A 95 -9.66 -2.67 6.50
N ARG A 96 -9.04 -1.59 6.06
CA ARG A 96 -8.17 -1.56 4.87
C ARG A 96 -6.74 -1.39 5.31
N LEU A 97 -5.95 -2.43 5.11
CA LEU A 97 -4.52 -2.44 5.39
C LEU A 97 -3.74 -2.20 4.11
N ALA A 98 -2.75 -1.32 4.16
CA ALA A 98 -1.74 -1.19 3.12
C ALA A 98 -0.39 -1.63 3.70
N THR A 99 0.38 -2.40 2.94
CA THR A 99 1.65 -2.95 3.43
C THR A 99 2.68 -3.02 2.31
N VAL A 100 3.95 -2.95 2.66
CA VAL A 100 5.01 -3.23 1.69
C VAL A 100 4.99 -4.71 1.31
N HIS A 101 5.29 -5.00 0.05
CA HIS A 101 5.19 -6.36 -0.51
C HIS A 101 5.90 -7.42 0.32
N THR A 102 7.07 -7.12 0.88
CA THR A 102 7.85 -8.08 1.67
C THR A 102 7.13 -8.51 2.95
N LEU A 103 6.46 -7.58 3.65
CA LEU A 103 5.72 -7.89 4.88
C LEU A 103 4.51 -8.80 4.63
N SER A 104 3.93 -8.75 3.44
CA SER A 104 2.80 -9.62 3.07
C SER A 104 3.15 -11.12 3.15
N TYR A 105 4.43 -11.47 2.96
CA TYR A 105 4.88 -12.86 2.89
C TYR A 105 5.19 -13.52 4.24
N TYR A 106 5.47 -12.75 5.28
CA TYR A 106 5.86 -13.36 6.55
C TYR A 106 5.18 -12.75 7.77
N PHE A 107 4.68 -11.53 7.67
CA PHE A 107 4.08 -10.84 8.81
C PHE A 107 2.56 -10.73 8.71
N MET A 108 2.04 -10.28 7.56
CA MET A 108 0.61 -9.97 7.42
C MET A 108 -0.30 -11.18 7.52
N ALA A 109 0.15 -12.35 7.07
CA ALA A 109 -0.68 -13.56 7.08
C ALA A 109 -1.11 -13.95 8.51
N GLU A 110 -0.19 -13.91 9.46
CA GLU A 110 -0.47 -14.25 10.89
C GLU A 110 -1.34 -13.17 11.53
N VAL A 111 -1.04 -11.89 11.30
CA VAL A 111 -1.83 -10.75 11.81
C VAL A 111 -3.27 -10.83 11.31
N VAL A 112 -3.46 -11.05 10.01
CA VAL A 112 -4.78 -11.16 9.40
C VAL A 112 -5.54 -12.38 9.94
N ALA A 113 -4.88 -13.54 10.01
CA ALA A 113 -5.51 -14.76 10.52
C ALA A 113 -5.99 -14.59 11.97
N GLN A 114 -5.15 -14.02 12.84
CA GLN A 114 -5.50 -13.76 14.23
C GLN A 114 -6.64 -12.75 14.36
N PHE A 115 -6.61 -11.68 13.55
CA PHE A 115 -7.65 -10.66 13.57
C PHE A 115 -8.99 -11.23 13.12
N VAL A 116 -9.04 -11.89 11.96
CA VAL A 116 -10.27 -12.46 11.39
C VAL A 116 -10.88 -13.52 12.30
N SER A 117 -10.06 -14.38 12.92
CA SER A 117 -10.56 -15.38 13.86
C SER A 117 -11.22 -14.79 15.12
N SER A 118 -10.85 -13.57 15.49
CA SER A 118 -11.40 -12.86 16.66
C SER A 118 -12.51 -11.86 16.32
N ARG A 119 -12.78 -11.61 15.05
CA ARG A 119 -13.71 -10.58 14.54
C ARG A 119 -14.46 -11.08 13.30
N GLU A 120 -15.33 -12.06 13.45
CA GLU A 120 -16.03 -12.78 12.36
C GLU A 120 -16.81 -11.89 11.39
N HIS A 121 -17.25 -10.72 11.85
CA HIS A 121 -18.07 -9.79 11.03
C HIS A 121 -17.30 -8.57 10.51
N VAL A 122 -15.98 -8.57 10.64
CA VAL A 122 -15.14 -7.49 10.10
C VAL A 122 -14.51 -7.95 8.78
N ASN A 123 -14.81 -7.21 7.71
CA ASN A 123 -14.16 -7.43 6.42
C ASN A 123 -12.79 -6.77 6.43
N LEU A 124 -11.76 -7.51 6.04
CA LEU A 124 -10.38 -7.02 5.99
C LEU A 124 -9.83 -7.10 4.58
N SER A 125 -9.33 -5.99 4.05
CA SER A 125 -8.62 -5.96 2.78
C SER A 125 -7.15 -5.61 2.99
N VAL A 126 -6.25 -6.27 2.24
CA VAL A 126 -4.80 -6.04 2.31
C VAL A 126 -4.30 -5.64 0.92
N MET A 127 -3.62 -4.50 0.85
CA MET A 127 -3.05 -3.96 -0.38
C MET A 127 -1.52 -3.96 -0.29
N GLY A 128 -0.85 -4.72 -1.17
CA GLY A 128 0.61 -4.66 -1.31
C GLY A 128 1.03 -3.49 -2.19
N ARG A 129 1.95 -2.62 -1.70
CA ARG A 129 2.45 -1.44 -2.41
C ARG A 129 3.91 -1.15 -2.03
N SER A 130 4.52 -0.16 -2.68
CA SER A 130 5.78 0.42 -2.20
C SER A 130 5.54 1.29 -0.96
N SER A 131 6.59 1.54 -0.16
CA SER A 131 6.44 2.34 1.06
C SER A 131 5.85 3.75 0.82
N PRO A 132 6.27 4.52 -0.20
CA PRO A 132 5.65 5.81 -0.48
C PRO A 132 4.16 5.71 -0.84
N GLU A 133 3.78 4.68 -1.59
CA GLU A 133 2.37 4.46 -1.95
C GLU A 133 1.52 4.05 -0.74
N VAL A 134 2.08 3.25 0.19
CA VAL A 134 1.40 2.92 1.45
C VAL A 134 1.13 4.18 2.25
N VAL A 135 2.13 5.05 2.41
CA VAL A 135 1.95 6.35 3.10
C VAL A 135 0.86 7.17 2.43
N ALA A 136 0.91 7.33 1.11
CA ALA A 136 -0.10 8.08 0.35
C ALA A 136 -1.51 7.47 0.47
N LEU A 137 -1.64 6.15 0.54
CA LEU A 137 -2.94 5.49 0.76
C LEU A 137 -3.51 5.79 2.15
N VAL A 138 -2.67 5.85 3.19
CA VAL A 138 -3.12 6.19 4.54
C VAL A 138 -3.46 7.68 4.64
N GLU A 139 -2.61 8.57 4.15
CA GLU A 139 -2.86 10.02 4.11
C GLU A 139 -4.15 10.37 3.38
N SER A 140 -4.40 9.74 2.23
CA SER A 140 -5.63 9.94 1.46
C SER A 140 -6.84 9.20 2.04
N GLY A 141 -6.68 8.49 3.17
CA GLY A 141 -7.72 7.69 3.79
C GLY A 141 -8.22 6.52 2.91
N LYS A 142 -7.47 6.09 1.90
CA LYS A 142 -7.75 4.88 1.10
C LYS A 142 -7.34 3.60 1.82
N ALA A 143 -6.45 3.70 2.81
CA ALA A 143 -6.15 2.68 3.79
C ALA A 143 -6.32 3.25 5.21
N ASP A 144 -6.66 2.40 6.15
CA ASP A 144 -6.86 2.77 7.56
C ASP A 144 -5.56 2.62 8.36
N ILE A 145 -4.74 1.63 7.99
CA ILE A 145 -3.44 1.34 8.62
C ILE A 145 -2.43 1.01 7.52
N GLY A 146 -1.20 1.50 7.68
CA GLY A 146 -0.07 1.21 6.80
C GLY A 146 1.09 0.53 7.53
N PHE A 147 1.69 -0.48 6.92
CA PHE A 147 2.93 -1.10 7.38
C PHE A 147 4.05 -0.81 6.40
N VAL A 148 5.07 -0.10 6.85
CA VAL A 148 6.16 0.41 6.03
C VAL A 148 7.51 0.25 6.71
N TYR A 149 8.59 0.44 5.96
CA TYR A 149 9.91 0.59 6.54
C TYR A 149 10.19 2.07 6.91
N ASP A 150 10.86 2.29 8.02
CA ASP A 150 11.13 3.57 8.70
C ASP A 150 11.58 4.72 7.79
N ALA A 151 12.44 4.43 6.81
CA ALA A 151 12.96 5.46 5.89
C ALA A 151 11.91 6.06 4.93
N ALA A 152 10.67 5.60 4.97
CA ALA A 152 9.62 6.06 4.08
C ALA A 152 8.61 6.98 4.76
N VAL A 153 8.64 7.06 6.09
CA VAL A 153 7.66 7.82 6.86
C VAL A 153 8.24 9.19 7.21
N ALA A 154 8.03 10.17 6.35
CA ALA A 154 8.24 11.58 6.63
C ALA A 154 6.90 12.31 6.43
N SER A 155 5.91 12.00 7.27
CA SER A 155 4.60 12.66 7.23
C SER A 155 4.26 13.16 8.62
N ASP A 156 4.12 14.47 8.73
CA ASP A 156 3.62 15.13 9.96
C ASP A 156 2.12 14.89 10.19
N ALA A 157 1.43 14.36 9.18
CA ALA A 157 -0.01 14.09 9.23
C ALA A 157 -0.37 12.71 9.78
N LEU A 158 0.62 11.81 9.92
CA LEU A 158 0.39 10.44 10.35
C LEU A 158 1.09 10.13 11.68
N ALA A 159 0.36 9.47 12.57
CA ALA A 159 0.98 8.83 13.73
C ALA A 159 1.69 7.55 13.30
N SER A 160 2.92 7.34 13.75
CA SER A 160 3.67 6.10 13.48
C SER A 160 4.21 5.50 14.78
N SER A 161 4.29 4.16 14.81
CA SER A 161 4.86 3.41 15.92
C SER A 161 5.75 2.30 15.38
N PRO A 162 6.99 2.15 15.91
CA PRO A 162 7.86 1.06 15.51
C PRO A 162 7.33 -0.28 16.03
N LEU A 163 7.44 -1.33 15.22
CA LEU A 163 7.00 -2.68 15.57
C LEU A 163 8.19 -3.60 15.85
N PHE A 164 9.11 -3.73 14.91
CA PHE A 164 10.30 -4.57 15.04
C PHE A 164 11.38 -4.17 14.03
N ASP A 165 12.60 -4.61 14.30
CA ASP A 165 13.72 -4.52 13.36
C ASP A 165 13.74 -5.75 12.46
N ASP A 166 14.02 -5.54 11.17
CA ASP A 166 14.05 -6.56 10.14
C ASP A 166 15.41 -6.61 9.47
N ASP A 167 16.13 -7.69 9.73
CA ASP A 167 17.44 -7.94 9.12
C ASP A 167 17.28 -8.54 7.72
N MET A 168 18.21 -8.22 6.82
CA MET A 168 18.21 -8.75 5.47
C MET A 168 19.16 -9.93 5.34
N CYS A 169 18.89 -10.79 4.36
CA CYS A 169 19.76 -11.88 3.94
C CYS A 169 19.89 -11.90 2.42
N LEU A 170 20.95 -12.49 1.94
CA LEU A 170 21.14 -12.78 0.54
C LEU A 170 20.44 -14.10 0.19
N ILE A 171 19.64 -14.09 -0.88
CA ILE A 171 18.97 -15.28 -1.39
C ILE A 171 19.69 -15.73 -2.65
N VAL A 172 20.11 -16.99 -2.65
CA VAL A 172 20.83 -17.61 -3.76
C VAL A 172 20.21 -18.97 -4.10
N ARG A 173 20.50 -19.49 -5.28
CA ARG A 173 20.15 -20.88 -5.64
C ARG A 173 20.87 -21.87 -4.72
N ARG A 174 20.20 -22.97 -4.42
CA ARG A 174 20.87 -24.13 -3.81
C ARG A 174 21.99 -24.61 -4.74
N GLY A 175 23.13 -24.96 -4.15
CA GLY A 175 24.31 -25.39 -4.91
C GLY A 175 25.27 -24.27 -5.36
N VAL A 176 24.88 -22.98 -5.22
CA VAL A 176 25.81 -21.88 -5.36
C VAL A 176 26.72 -21.84 -4.13
N ASP A 177 28.03 -21.89 -4.35
CA ASP A 177 29.04 -21.87 -3.27
C ASP A 177 29.22 -20.43 -2.76
N VAL A 178 28.52 -20.10 -1.70
CA VAL A 178 28.62 -18.83 -0.96
C VAL A 178 28.59 -19.18 0.52
N ALA A 179 29.63 -18.78 1.24
CA ALA A 179 29.74 -19.00 2.68
C ALA A 179 28.67 -18.20 3.43
N ASP A 180 28.22 -18.75 4.58
CA ASP A 180 27.41 -17.98 5.51
C ASP A 180 28.23 -16.83 6.15
N GLY A 181 27.58 -15.72 6.43
CA GLY A 181 28.27 -14.52 6.92
C GLY A 181 29.02 -13.78 5.82
N VAL A 182 28.40 -13.64 4.65
CA VAL A 182 29.02 -13.02 3.48
C VAL A 182 29.26 -11.52 3.67
N ASP A 183 30.42 -11.04 3.23
CA ASP A 183 30.68 -9.62 3.02
C ASP A 183 30.29 -9.23 1.59
N LEU A 184 29.18 -8.50 1.49
CA LEU A 184 28.62 -8.07 0.20
C LEU A 184 29.55 -7.05 -0.51
N GLY A 185 30.37 -6.29 0.25
CA GLY A 185 31.30 -5.34 -0.32
C GLY A 185 32.52 -6.00 -0.98
N ALA A 186 32.82 -7.24 -0.60
CA ALA A 186 33.96 -8.00 -1.10
C ALA A 186 33.64 -8.87 -2.34
N MET A 187 32.39 -8.86 -2.82
CA MET A 187 31.97 -9.72 -3.92
C MET A 187 31.31 -8.95 -5.08
N ALA A 188 31.46 -9.49 -6.28
CA ALA A 188 30.72 -9.00 -7.44
C ALA A 188 29.24 -9.41 -7.32
N LEU A 189 28.40 -8.45 -6.92
CA LEU A 189 26.97 -8.69 -6.71
C LEU A 189 26.19 -8.46 -7.99
N ARG A 190 25.62 -9.55 -8.52
CA ARG A 190 24.61 -9.51 -9.58
C ARG A 190 23.25 -9.77 -8.97
N LEU A 191 22.41 -8.73 -8.89
CA LEU A 191 21.16 -8.76 -8.17
C LEU A 191 19.95 -8.67 -9.10
N VAL A 192 18.94 -9.45 -8.78
CA VAL A 192 17.54 -9.19 -9.13
C VAL A 192 16.97 -8.34 -8.00
N GLY A 193 16.49 -7.16 -8.31
CA GLY A 193 16.03 -6.19 -7.29
C GLY A 193 14.62 -5.66 -7.54
N PHE A 194 14.10 -4.96 -6.55
CA PHE A 194 12.92 -4.11 -6.75
C PHE A 194 13.28 -2.87 -7.59
N PRO A 195 12.30 -2.20 -8.21
CA PRO A 195 12.49 -0.91 -8.86
C PRO A 195 13.16 0.14 -7.94
N PRO A 196 13.83 1.16 -8.49
CA PRO A 196 14.67 2.10 -7.71
C PRO A 196 13.95 2.86 -6.60
N HIS A 197 12.64 3.09 -6.71
CA HIS A 197 11.85 3.82 -5.72
C HIS A 197 11.48 3.00 -4.47
N TYR A 198 11.71 1.68 -4.48
CA TYR A 198 11.44 0.81 -3.33
C TYR A 198 12.46 1.00 -2.20
N ALA A 199 11.99 0.91 -0.96
CA ALA A 199 12.81 1.10 0.24
C ALA A 199 14.02 0.15 0.31
N LEU A 200 13.83 -1.13 -0.05
CA LEU A 200 14.93 -2.11 -0.08
C LEU A 200 16.02 -1.74 -1.10
N ARG A 201 15.64 -1.22 -2.27
CA ARG A 201 16.60 -0.76 -3.28
C ARG A 201 17.42 0.43 -2.76
N LYS A 202 16.74 1.40 -2.14
CA LYS A 202 17.40 2.56 -1.53
C LYS A 202 18.35 2.16 -0.40
N MET A 203 17.95 1.20 0.44
CA MET A 203 18.80 0.69 1.53
C MET A 203 20.13 0.12 1.02
N ILE A 204 20.10 -0.70 -0.03
CA ILE A 204 21.30 -1.30 -0.64
C ILE A 204 22.28 -0.19 -1.06
N HIS A 205 21.80 0.84 -1.73
CA HIS A 205 22.62 1.97 -2.15
C HIS A 205 23.12 2.81 -0.95
N SER A 206 22.27 3.05 0.05
CA SER A 206 22.64 3.80 1.26
C SER A 206 23.70 3.08 2.10
N ALA A 207 23.79 1.76 1.99
CA ALA A 207 24.84 0.95 2.63
C ALA A 207 26.18 0.98 1.87
N GLY A 208 26.31 1.81 0.82
CA GLY A 208 27.52 1.93 0.02
C GLY A 208 27.74 0.81 -1.00
N LEU A 209 26.78 -0.10 -1.13
CA LEU A 209 26.87 -1.19 -2.10
C LEU A 209 26.52 -0.69 -3.51
N GLN A 210 27.26 -1.16 -4.49
CA GLN A 210 27.03 -0.85 -5.91
C GLN A 210 26.89 -2.15 -6.72
N PRO A 211 25.80 -2.91 -6.51
CA PRO A 211 25.59 -4.14 -7.26
C PRO A 211 25.21 -3.84 -8.71
N GLU A 212 25.53 -4.78 -9.60
CA GLU A 212 24.93 -4.84 -10.92
C GLU A 212 23.50 -5.35 -10.79
N PHE A 213 22.48 -4.50 -11.03
CA PHE A 213 21.12 -4.96 -11.11
C PHE A 213 20.83 -5.51 -12.50
N VAL A 214 20.82 -6.82 -12.62
CA VAL A 214 20.65 -7.54 -13.89
C VAL A 214 19.19 -7.72 -14.30
N ALA A 215 18.26 -7.60 -13.34
CA ALA A 215 16.81 -7.61 -13.58
C ALA A 215 16.08 -6.88 -12.46
N GLU A 216 14.86 -6.44 -12.74
CA GLU A 216 13.96 -5.84 -11.78
C GLU A 216 12.62 -6.57 -11.76
N ALA A 217 12.03 -6.71 -10.58
CA ALA A 217 10.73 -7.31 -10.38
C ALA A 217 9.96 -6.58 -9.28
N GLU A 218 8.67 -6.36 -9.47
CA GLU A 218 7.81 -5.67 -8.48
C GLU A 218 7.27 -6.61 -7.43
N THR A 219 7.29 -7.92 -7.68
CA THR A 219 6.77 -8.93 -6.75
C THR A 219 7.87 -9.89 -6.30
N ILE A 220 7.72 -10.41 -5.09
CA ILE A 220 8.67 -11.39 -4.54
C ILE A 220 8.66 -12.68 -5.38
N ASP A 221 7.49 -13.18 -5.80
CA ASP A 221 7.40 -14.39 -6.62
C ASP A 221 8.19 -14.27 -7.93
N ALA A 222 8.02 -13.15 -8.64
CA ALA A 222 8.77 -12.90 -9.87
C ALA A 222 10.28 -12.82 -9.58
N MET A 223 10.67 -12.16 -8.49
CA MET A 223 12.07 -12.06 -8.06
C MET A 223 12.66 -13.43 -7.74
N LEU A 224 11.98 -14.24 -6.92
CA LEU A 224 12.44 -15.59 -6.56
C LEU A 224 12.51 -16.49 -7.78
N LYS A 225 11.57 -16.37 -8.72
CA LYS A 225 11.60 -17.14 -9.98
C LYS A 225 12.81 -16.79 -10.84
N LEU A 226 13.14 -15.52 -10.97
CA LEU A 226 14.34 -15.07 -11.69
C LEU A 226 15.63 -15.58 -11.02
N VAL A 227 15.70 -15.52 -9.69
CA VAL A 227 16.85 -16.07 -8.95
C VAL A 227 16.95 -17.59 -9.13
N SER A 228 15.84 -18.30 -9.04
CA SER A 228 15.76 -19.75 -9.29
C SER A 228 16.24 -20.12 -10.70
N SER A 229 15.96 -19.29 -11.68
CA SER A 229 16.41 -19.47 -13.07
C SER A 229 17.89 -19.11 -13.30
N GLY A 230 18.62 -18.67 -12.27
CA GLY A 230 20.05 -18.37 -12.35
C GLY A 230 20.39 -16.97 -12.87
N VAL A 231 19.44 -16.05 -12.94
CA VAL A 231 19.68 -14.67 -13.41
C VAL A 231 20.63 -13.91 -12.49
N GLY A 232 20.55 -14.15 -11.16
CA GLY A 232 21.38 -13.50 -10.15
C GLY A 232 20.97 -13.95 -8.75
N ALA A 233 21.30 -13.16 -7.74
CA ALA A 233 20.83 -13.29 -6.36
C ALA A 233 19.81 -12.18 -6.04
N CYS A 234 19.17 -12.21 -4.87
CA CYS A 234 18.40 -11.07 -4.37
C CYS A 234 18.61 -10.89 -2.88
N ILE A 235 18.33 -9.68 -2.38
CA ILE A 235 18.36 -9.35 -0.97
C ILE A 235 16.93 -9.17 -0.49
N LEU A 236 16.54 -9.96 0.53
CA LEU A 236 15.21 -9.96 1.10
C LEU A 236 15.27 -10.05 2.63
N PRO A 237 14.19 -9.76 3.34
CA PRO A 237 14.12 -9.95 4.79
C PRO A 237 14.45 -11.38 5.22
N SER A 238 15.24 -11.53 6.29
CA SER A 238 15.64 -12.85 6.82
C SER A 238 14.45 -13.67 7.34
N ARG A 239 13.33 -13.00 7.65
CA ARG A 239 12.07 -13.61 8.11
C ARG A 239 11.27 -14.27 6.99
N ILE A 240 11.67 -14.12 5.72
CA ILE A 240 10.98 -14.80 4.61
C ILE A 240 10.92 -16.31 4.88
N PRO A 241 9.77 -17.00 4.68
CA PRO A 241 9.62 -18.40 5.03
C PRO A 241 10.56 -19.30 4.23
N GLU A 242 11.27 -20.20 4.93
CA GLU A 242 12.18 -21.15 4.28
C GLU A 242 11.45 -22.12 3.35
N LYS A 243 10.20 -22.46 3.69
CA LYS A 243 9.37 -23.29 2.82
C LYS A 243 9.16 -22.65 1.45
N LEU A 244 8.87 -21.34 1.43
CA LEU A 244 8.73 -20.60 0.18
C LEU A 244 10.02 -20.66 -0.65
N LEU A 245 11.18 -20.48 -0.02
CA LEU A 245 12.46 -20.56 -0.72
C LEU A 245 12.77 -21.98 -1.21
N ALA A 246 12.39 -22.99 -0.45
CA ALA A 246 12.58 -24.39 -0.82
C ALA A 246 11.80 -24.75 -2.10
N ASP A 247 10.58 -24.22 -2.27
CA ASP A 247 9.75 -24.45 -3.46
C ASP A 247 10.39 -23.87 -4.75
N TYR A 248 11.31 -22.90 -4.60
CA TYR A 248 12.09 -22.32 -5.68
C TYR A 248 13.54 -22.85 -5.77
N GLU A 249 13.90 -23.86 -4.99
CA GLU A 249 15.28 -24.37 -4.86
C GLU A 249 16.29 -23.28 -4.43
N LEU A 250 15.86 -22.37 -3.56
CA LEU A 250 16.66 -21.28 -3.03
C LEU A 250 17.06 -21.52 -1.58
N ARG A 251 18.06 -20.77 -1.11
CA ARG A 251 18.49 -20.73 0.29
C ARG A 251 18.86 -19.32 0.73
N LYS A 252 18.80 -19.09 2.02
CA LYS A 252 19.31 -17.87 2.67
C LYS A 252 20.81 -18.00 2.90
N VAL A 253 21.48 -16.88 2.80
CA VAL A 253 22.86 -16.67 3.24
C VAL A 253 22.87 -15.46 4.16
N ALA A 254 23.40 -15.60 5.36
CA ALA A 254 23.52 -14.50 6.30
C ALA A 254 24.49 -13.44 5.74
N ILE A 255 24.17 -12.16 5.94
CA ILE A 255 25.03 -11.03 5.56
C ILE A 255 25.78 -10.56 6.81
N ALA A 256 27.11 -10.63 6.78
CA ALA A 256 27.94 -10.12 7.87
C ALA A 256 28.25 -8.63 7.69
N SER A 257 28.47 -8.17 6.44
CA SER A 257 28.84 -6.80 6.12
C SER A 257 28.31 -6.40 4.73
N PRO A 258 27.83 -5.17 4.56
CA PRO A 258 27.39 -4.26 5.61
C PRO A 258 26.12 -4.77 6.30
N VAL A 259 25.86 -4.31 7.51
CA VAL A 259 24.61 -4.64 8.21
C VAL A 259 23.45 -3.97 7.48
N LEU A 260 22.55 -4.78 6.92
CA LEU A 260 21.34 -4.32 6.25
C LEU A 260 20.13 -4.59 7.16
N ARG A 261 19.63 -3.55 7.80
CA ARG A 261 18.53 -3.60 8.75
C ARG A 261 17.56 -2.48 8.50
N ARG A 262 16.28 -2.76 8.65
CA ARG A 262 15.18 -1.79 8.61
C ARG A 262 14.25 -2.00 9.78
N ARG A 263 13.65 -0.91 10.22
CA ARG A 263 12.56 -0.94 11.20
C ARG A 263 11.21 -0.90 10.48
N VAL A 264 10.32 -1.76 10.91
CA VAL A 264 8.93 -1.77 10.47
C VAL A 264 8.11 -0.91 11.41
#